data_79a3e22271dd8a6472206d1cff09510d
#
_entry.id   79a3e22271dd8a6472206d1cff09510d
#
_cell.length_a   1.000
_cell.length_b   1.000
_cell.length_c   1.000
_cell.angle_alpha   90.00
_cell.angle_beta   90.00
_cell.angle_gamma   90.00
#
_symmetry.space_group_name_H-M   'P 1'
#
loop_
_entity.id
_entity.type
_entity.pdbx_description
1 polymer ?
#
loop_
_entity_poly.entity_id
_entity_poly.type
_entity_poly.pdbx_seq_one_letter_code
_entity_poly.pdbx_strand_id
1 'polypeptide(L)'
;MKRKLLGVIDATTYHEDLEDLVIHRSLAALPFGGRYRIIDFILSSMVNSGIRSVAIFPKMQYRSLMDHLGSGKNWDLNRKRDGLFFFPSPIVESDGNKIGSFEHFAANMDYFYRSSQEYAIISNCNTIVNMNIRPILEWHNEAKCDITEIRHQDGRSMEMYLIKTSLLIKLIETRHETGYTCMKDVVTDLNAAYTICHYEYNGYAVTIDSIDNYFSTSMKLLEPKVWKQLFLKDQPIITKVKDEPPTKYVQESVVKNAMIANGCHISGSVENSIIARGVKISKGAVIKNCIIMQKCQIEENCYLDSVILDKDVKVEAGTYLAGTAHAPYVIRKGTKQGALMNS
;
A
#
# COMPACT_ATOMS: atom_id res chain seq x y z
N MET A 1 12.71 25.18 8.08
CA MET A 1 11.33 24.62 8.11
C MET A 1 11.35 23.25 8.79
N LYS A 2 11.61 23.22 10.12
CA LYS A 2 11.87 21.95 10.83
C LYS A 2 10.56 21.50 11.52
N ARG A 3 10.12 20.26 11.26
CA ARG A 3 9.12 19.48 12.02
C ARG A 3 7.68 20.04 12.03
N LYS A 4 7.16 20.48 10.88
CA LYS A 4 5.79 21.01 10.84
C LYS A 4 4.71 19.95 10.70
N LEU A 5 5.02 18.78 10.11
CA LEU A 5 4.07 17.75 9.76
C LEU A 5 4.25 16.47 10.58
N LEU A 6 3.15 15.97 11.10
CA LEU A 6 2.94 14.64 11.66
C LEU A 6 2.30 13.77 10.58
N GLY A 7 2.84 12.58 10.34
CA GLY A 7 2.21 11.56 9.49
C GLY A 7 1.31 10.66 10.32
N VAL A 8 0.09 10.43 9.87
CA VAL A 8 -0.84 9.48 10.47
C VAL A 8 -1.35 8.56 9.37
N ILE A 9 -1.03 7.27 9.45
CA ILE A 9 -1.46 6.26 8.48
C ILE A 9 -2.49 5.36 9.15
N ASP A 10 -3.71 5.42 8.65
CA ASP A 10 -4.74 4.46 9.01
C ASP A 10 -4.54 3.18 8.19
N ALA A 11 -4.22 2.10 8.84
CA ALA A 11 -4.02 0.78 8.26
C ALA A 11 -5.08 -0.23 8.73
N THR A 12 -6.27 0.27 9.04
CA THR A 12 -7.42 -0.55 9.45
C THR A 12 -8.27 -1.01 8.28
N THR A 13 -8.09 -0.40 7.11
CA THR A 13 -8.87 -0.66 5.89
C THR A 13 -8.90 -2.15 5.54
N TYR A 14 -10.11 -2.63 5.29
CA TYR A 14 -10.40 -3.99 4.84
C TYR A 14 -11.40 -3.92 3.68
N HIS A 15 -11.16 -4.67 2.63
CA HIS A 15 -12.08 -4.85 1.51
C HIS A 15 -12.34 -6.33 1.29
N GLU A 16 -13.59 -6.75 1.30
CA GLU A 16 -14.00 -8.15 1.10
C GLU A 16 -13.49 -8.68 -0.25
N ASP A 17 -13.53 -7.84 -1.29
CA ASP A 17 -13.04 -8.17 -2.63
C ASP A 17 -11.52 -8.45 -2.70
N LEU A 18 -10.79 -8.23 -1.61
CA LEU A 18 -9.36 -8.56 -1.49
C LEU A 18 -9.11 -9.74 -0.55
N GLU A 19 -10.13 -10.37 0.02
CA GLU A 19 -10.00 -11.38 1.07
C GLU A 19 -8.94 -12.44 0.76
N ASP A 20 -8.94 -12.99 -0.46
CA ASP A 20 -8.00 -14.03 -0.89
C ASP A 20 -6.53 -13.64 -0.73
N LEU A 21 -6.23 -12.34 -0.82
CA LEU A 21 -4.88 -11.81 -0.72
C LEU A 21 -4.54 -11.28 0.68
N VAL A 22 -5.53 -10.97 1.51
CA VAL A 22 -5.33 -10.34 2.84
C VAL A 22 -5.65 -11.25 4.03
N ILE A 23 -6.10 -12.49 3.80
CA ILE A 23 -6.45 -13.44 4.85
C ILE A 23 -5.34 -13.67 5.89
N HIS A 24 -4.07 -13.52 5.49
CA HIS A 24 -2.91 -13.74 6.34
C HIS A 24 -2.09 -12.46 6.61
N ARG A 25 -2.57 -11.29 6.18
CA ARG A 25 -1.87 -10.01 6.35
C ARG A 25 -2.84 -8.84 6.23
N SER A 26 -2.48 -7.69 6.81
CA SER A 26 -3.19 -6.44 6.52
C SER A 26 -2.97 -6.00 5.07
N LEU A 27 -3.91 -5.24 4.51
CA LEU A 27 -3.82 -4.67 3.17
C LEU A 27 -2.55 -3.83 2.99
N ALA A 28 -2.18 -3.05 4.01
CA ALA A 28 -0.92 -2.29 4.05
C ALA A 28 0.32 -3.15 3.75
N ALA A 29 0.29 -4.44 4.12
CA ALA A 29 1.39 -5.38 3.95
C ALA A 29 1.30 -6.23 2.68
N LEU A 30 0.30 -6.00 1.81
CA LEU A 30 0.15 -6.72 0.56
C LEU A 30 1.34 -6.42 -0.38
N PRO A 31 2.02 -7.44 -0.94
CA PRO A 31 3.11 -7.24 -1.88
C PRO A 31 2.66 -6.49 -3.13
N PHE A 32 3.50 -5.59 -3.64
CA PHE A 32 3.23 -4.82 -4.84
C PHE A 32 4.52 -4.57 -5.63
N GLY A 33 4.45 -4.57 -6.97
CA GLY A 33 5.59 -4.28 -7.84
C GLY A 33 6.82 -5.18 -7.59
N GLY A 34 6.62 -6.45 -7.25
CA GLY A 34 7.65 -7.48 -7.07
C GLY A 34 8.49 -7.36 -5.80
N ARG A 35 8.79 -6.15 -5.31
CA ARG A 35 9.68 -5.94 -4.15
C ARG A 35 9.08 -5.10 -3.03
N TYR A 36 8.07 -4.29 -3.31
CA TYR A 36 7.44 -3.36 -2.38
C TYR A 36 6.26 -4.00 -1.63
N ARG A 37 5.71 -3.24 -0.69
CA ARG A 37 4.38 -3.40 -0.13
C ARG A 37 3.58 -2.13 -0.34
N ILE A 38 2.27 -2.22 -0.31
CA ILE A 38 1.40 -1.07 -0.59
C ILE A 38 1.74 0.13 0.30
N ILE A 39 1.97 -0.08 1.61
CA ILE A 39 2.30 1.00 2.55
C ILE A 39 3.60 1.74 2.19
N ASP A 40 4.52 1.10 1.48
CA ASP A 40 5.82 1.72 1.14
C ASP A 40 5.64 3.02 0.35
N PHE A 41 4.59 3.13 -0.43
CA PHE A 41 4.30 4.29 -1.28
C PHE A 41 3.92 5.52 -0.47
N ILE A 42 2.92 5.41 0.40
CA ILE A 42 2.50 6.55 1.23
C ILE A 42 3.55 6.90 2.28
N LEU A 43 4.19 5.90 2.90
CA LEU A 43 5.26 6.13 3.87
C LEU A 43 6.47 6.82 3.22
N SER A 44 6.85 6.43 1.99
CA SER A 44 7.91 7.11 1.24
C SER A 44 7.52 8.52 0.86
N SER A 45 6.28 8.76 0.45
CA SER A 45 5.77 10.10 0.17
C SER A 45 5.89 11.02 1.39
N MET A 46 5.53 10.52 2.58
CA MET A 46 5.66 11.24 3.84
C MET A 46 7.12 11.57 4.16
N VAL A 47 8.01 10.58 4.11
CA VAL A 47 9.41 10.74 4.46
C VAL A 47 10.14 11.64 3.45
N ASN A 48 9.92 11.47 2.16
CA ASN A 48 10.48 12.33 1.11
C ASN A 48 9.99 13.78 1.25
N SER A 49 8.80 14.00 1.79
CA SER A 49 8.28 15.32 2.14
C SER A 49 8.89 15.92 3.42
N GLY A 50 9.76 15.16 4.10
CA GLY A 50 10.47 15.61 5.32
C GLY A 50 9.73 15.34 6.62
N ILE A 51 8.67 14.51 6.60
CA ILE A 51 7.99 14.04 7.81
C ILE A 51 8.91 13.06 8.53
N ARG A 52 9.07 13.26 9.84
CA ARG A 52 9.98 12.50 10.70
C ARG A 52 9.30 11.79 11.85
N SER A 53 8.03 12.05 12.06
CA SER A 53 7.18 11.36 13.03
C SER A 53 5.98 10.79 12.30
N VAL A 54 5.83 9.48 12.31
CA VAL A 54 4.72 8.79 11.63
C VAL A 54 4.09 7.79 12.59
N ALA A 55 2.80 7.93 12.80
CA ALA A 55 1.97 6.98 13.53
C ALA A 55 1.23 6.06 12.54
N ILE A 56 1.26 4.77 12.80
CA ILE A 56 0.51 3.78 12.03
C ILE A 56 -0.50 3.12 12.96
N PHE A 57 -1.76 3.15 12.54
CA PHE A 57 -2.89 2.56 13.26
C PHE A 57 -3.37 1.29 12.54
N PRO A 58 -2.75 0.14 12.78
CA PRO A 58 -3.18 -1.10 12.16
C PRO A 58 -4.34 -1.74 12.93
N LYS A 59 -5.20 -2.48 12.24
CA LYS A 59 -6.24 -3.33 12.82
C LYS A 59 -5.67 -4.74 13.06
N MET A 60 -6.33 -5.76 12.57
CA MET A 60 -5.92 -7.16 12.74
C MET A 60 -4.78 -7.54 11.77
N GLN A 61 -4.14 -8.69 12.01
CA GLN A 61 -3.14 -9.30 11.11
C GLN A 61 -1.94 -8.40 10.78
N TYR A 62 -1.59 -7.48 11.67
CA TYR A 62 -0.54 -6.49 11.47
C TYR A 62 0.90 -7.05 11.65
N ARG A 63 1.06 -8.29 12.12
CA ARG A 63 2.40 -8.89 12.33
C ARG A 63 3.30 -8.78 11.10
N SER A 64 2.75 -9.13 9.93
CA SER A 64 3.50 -9.03 8.66
C SER A 64 3.88 -7.59 8.31
N LEU A 65 3.07 -6.60 8.71
CA LEU A 65 3.36 -5.19 8.56
C LEU A 65 4.49 -4.75 9.49
N MET A 66 4.41 -5.11 10.77
CA MET A 66 5.46 -4.83 11.75
C MET A 66 6.79 -5.48 11.37
N ASP A 67 6.78 -6.73 10.91
CA ASP A 67 7.99 -7.41 10.43
C ASP A 67 8.60 -6.69 9.21
N HIS A 68 7.79 -6.08 8.37
CA HIS A 68 8.26 -5.34 7.20
C HIS A 68 8.89 -4.00 7.59
N LEU A 69 8.21 -3.22 8.37
CA LEU A 69 8.64 -1.87 8.75
C LEU A 69 9.72 -1.88 9.83
N GLY A 70 9.68 -2.85 10.74
CA GLY A 70 10.61 -2.97 11.85
C GLY A 70 10.62 -1.69 12.69
N SER A 71 11.81 -1.16 12.96
CA SER A 71 12.00 0.11 13.67
C SER A 71 11.89 1.36 12.76
N GLY A 72 11.51 1.20 11.51
CA GLY A 72 11.52 2.31 10.53
C GLY A 72 12.91 2.69 9.99
N LYS A 73 13.95 1.88 10.25
CA LYS A 73 15.34 2.18 9.89
C LYS A 73 15.52 2.49 8.39
N ASN A 74 14.87 1.74 7.52
CA ASN A 74 15.00 1.95 6.07
C ASN A 74 14.44 3.32 5.62
N TRP A 75 13.47 3.87 6.34
CA TRP A 75 12.85 5.18 6.08
C TRP A 75 13.45 6.31 6.95
N ASP A 76 14.58 6.08 7.61
CA ASP A 76 15.20 7.05 8.54
C ASP A 76 14.23 7.49 9.67
N LEU A 77 13.32 6.60 10.08
CA LEU A 77 12.37 6.81 11.17
C LEU A 77 12.78 6.11 12.47
N ASN A 78 13.98 5.51 12.54
CA ASN A 78 14.55 4.94 13.76
C ASN A 78 15.24 6.06 14.58
N ARG A 79 14.48 6.87 15.29
CA ARG A 79 14.95 8.08 15.97
C ARG A 79 14.58 8.07 17.44
N LYS A 80 15.41 8.73 18.29
CA LYS A 80 15.12 8.90 19.74
C LYS A 80 13.95 9.87 20.00
N ARG A 81 13.79 10.88 19.13
CA ARG A 81 12.67 11.83 19.12
C ARG A 81 12.04 11.76 17.76
N ASP A 82 10.71 11.79 17.72
CA ASP A 82 9.96 11.46 16.50
C ASP A 82 10.15 9.97 16.15
N GLY A 83 9.95 9.56 14.89
CA GLY A 83 10.17 8.19 14.45
C GLY A 83 8.89 7.49 14.02
N LEU A 84 8.95 6.17 13.96
CA LEU A 84 7.83 5.32 13.58
C LEU A 84 7.15 4.74 14.82
N PHE A 85 5.85 4.95 14.93
CA PHE A 85 5.03 4.46 16.04
C PHE A 85 3.95 3.55 15.52
N PHE A 86 3.69 2.47 16.25
CA PHE A 86 2.59 1.54 15.98
C PHE A 86 1.59 1.59 17.11
N PHE A 87 0.33 1.80 16.77
CA PHE A 87 -0.79 1.82 17.69
C PHE A 87 -1.84 0.78 17.26
N PRO A 88 -1.60 -0.53 17.56
CA PRO A 88 -2.58 -1.55 17.24
C PRO A 88 -3.91 -1.23 17.90
N SER A 89 -4.97 -1.26 17.11
CA SER A 89 -6.31 -1.03 17.61
C SER A 89 -6.70 -2.17 18.56
N PRO A 90 -7.25 -1.91 19.73
CA PRO A 90 -7.99 -2.91 20.46
C PRO A 90 -9.12 -3.42 19.56
N ILE A 91 -9.51 -4.68 19.71
CA ILE A 91 -10.59 -5.31 18.94
C ILE A 91 -11.87 -4.51 19.24
N VAL A 92 -12.20 -3.59 18.36
CA VAL A 92 -13.50 -2.94 18.36
C VAL A 92 -14.26 -3.54 17.20
N GLU A 93 -15.24 -4.35 17.53
CA GLU A 93 -16.30 -4.73 16.59
C GLU A 93 -17.05 -3.45 16.25
N SER A 94 -16.68 -2.76 15.20
CA SER A 94 -17.50 -1.64 14.74
C SER A 94 -17.19 -1.26 13.30
N ASP A 95 -18.27 -1.16 12.61
CA ASP A 95 -18.58 -0.18 11.59
C ASP A 95 -17.48 0.16 10.59
N GLY A 96 -17.44 -0.61 9.52
CA GLY A 96 -17.02 -0.16 8.20
C GLY A 96 -15.60 0.41 8.08
N ASN A 97 -15.12 0.48 6.86
CA ASN A 97 -13.86 1.10 6.47
C ASN A 97 -13.90 2.63 6.64
N LYS A 98 -13.70 3.12 7.87
CA LYS A 98 -13.66 4.56 8.17
C LYS A 98 -12.22 4.99 8.37
N ILE A 99 -11.64 5.63 7.37
CA ILE A 99 -10.27 6.16 7.44
C ILE A 99 -10.20 7.32 8.44
N GLY A 100 -9.20 7.27 9.32
CA GLY A 100 -9.04 8.28 10.37
C GLY A 100 -10.04 8.12 11.50
N SER A 101 -10.33 6.88 11.91
CA SER A 101 -11.26 6.57 13.01
C SER A 101 -10.87 7.27 14.30
N PHE A 102 -11.73 8.16 14.77
CA PHE A 102 -11.50 8.94 16.00
C PHE A 102 -11.46 8.07 17.25
N GLU A 103 -12.15 6.93 17.27
CA GLU A 103 -12.08 5.99 18.38
C GLU A 103 -10.68 5.37 18.53
N HIS A 104 -10.06 4.99 17.40
CA HIS A 104 -8.68 4.48 17.40
C HIS A 104 -7.67 5.54 17.84
N PHE A 105 -7.88 6.79 17.39
CA PHE A 105 -7.03 7.91 17.79
C PHE A 105 -7.21 8.26 19.26
N ALA A 106 -8.43 8.24 19.76
CA ALA A 106 -8.76 8.52 21.15
C ALA A 106 -8.10 7.55 22.13
N ALA A 107 -8.01 6.27 21.76
CA ALA A 107 -7.30 5.28 22.57
C ALA A 107 -5.79 5.58 22.74
N ASN A 108 -5.23 6.50 21.94
CA ASN A 108 -3.81 6.85 21.92
C ASN A 108 -3.58 8.37 21.97
N MET A 109 -4.46 9.12 22.66
CA MET A 109 -4.41 10.59 22.73
C MET A 109 -3.08 11.15 23.23
N ASP A 110 -2.42 10.45 24.15
CA ASP A 110 -1.11 10.83 24.67
C ASP A 110 -0.06 11.07 23.59
N TYR A 111 -0.14 10.31 22.47
CA TYR A 111 0.74 10.53 21.34
C TYR A 111 0.49 11.88 20.67
N PHE A 112 -0.76 12.23 20.44
CA PHE A 112 -1.13 13.50 19.81
C PHE A 112 -0.79 14.69 20.72
N TYR A 113 -1.05 14.62 22.03
CA TYR A 113 -0.70 15.67 22.99
C TYR A 113 0.81 15.92 23.09
N ARG A 114 1.61 14.86 22.98
CA ARG A 114 3.08 14.96 23.02
C ARG A 114 3.70 15.35 21.69
N SER A 115 2.92 15.34 20.61
CA SER A 115 3.39 15.71 19.28
C SER A 115 3.63 17.21 19.20
N SER A 116 4.82 17.58 18.76
CA SER A 116 5.24 18.99 18.60
C SER A 116 4.97 19.53 17.20
N GLN A 117 4.37 18.75 16.32
CA GLN A 117 4.08 19.11 14.94
C GLN A 117 2.80 19.95 14.87
N GLU A 118 2.89 21.05 14.12
CA GLU A 118 1.77 22.00 13.98
C GLU A 118 0.59 21.43 13.16
N TYR A 119 0.93 20.59 12.15
CA TYR A 119 -0.05 19.99 11.24
C TYR A 119 0.07 18.48 11.25
N ALA A 120 -1.02 17.80 10.95
CA ALA A 120 -1.08 16.36 10.70
C ALA A 120 -1.58 16.09 9.27
N ILE A 121 -0.94 15.16 8.58
CA ILE A 121 -1.46 14.54 7.36
C ILE A 121 -1.96 13.15 7.70
N ILE A 122 -3.26 12.95 7.55
CA ILE A 122 -3.93 11.66 7.77
C ILE A 122 -4.12 11.01 6.41
N SER A 123 -3.81 9.73 6.28
CA SER A 123 -3.93 9.00 5.02
C SER A 123 -4.38 7.56 5.28
N ASN A 124 -5.04 6.96 4.29
CA ASN A 124 -5.18 5.51 4.21
C ASN A 124 -3.83 4.84 3.93
N CYS A 125 -3.80 3.51 4.00
CA CYS A 125 -2.60 2.70 3.74
C CYS A 125 -2.57 2.07 2.34
N ASN A 126 -3.65 2.17 1.56
CA ASN A 126 -3.89 1.38 0.34
C ASN A 126 -3.85 2.21 -0.95
N THR A 127 -3.37 3.44 -0.89
CA THR A 127 -3.19 4.28 -2.09
C THR A 127 -1.76 4.16 -2.62
N ILE A 128 -1.64 3.75 -3.87
CA ILE A 128 -0.38 3.75 -4.63
C ILE A 128 -0.16 5.15 -5.17
N VAL A 129 0.78 5.86 -4.58
CA VAL A 129 1.07 7.27 -4.89
C VAL A 129 2.53 7.60 -4.61
N ASN A 130 3.11 8.51 -5.35
CA ASN A 130 4.39 9.15 -4.99
C ASN A 130 4.19 10.66 -4.98
N MET A 131 3.83 11.18 -3.82
CA MET A 131 3.35 12.56 -3.63
C MET A 131 4.35 13.38 -2.82
N ASN A 132 4.59 14.62 -3.24
CA ASN A 132 5.22 15.62 -2.39
C ASN A 132 4.14 16.39 -1.60
N ILE A 133 4.16 16.25 -0.28
CA ILE A 133 3.15 16.86 0.62
C ILE A 133 3.48 18.34 0.92
N ARG A 134 4.69 18.81 0.67
CA ARG A 134 5.11 20.19 1.00
C ARG A 134 4.29 21.25 0.25
N PRO A 135 4.09 21.16 -1.09
CA PRO A 135 3.26 22.12 -1.80
C PRO A 135 1.81 22.13 -1.31
N ILE A 136 1.30 21.00 -0.84
CA ILE A 136 -0.07 20.90 -0.30
C ILE A 136 -0.17 21.69 1.01
N LEU A 137 0.84 21.59 1.88
CA LEU A 137 0.89 22.38 3.11
C LEU A 137 1.01 23.89 2.82
N GLU A 138 1.81 24.29 1.83
CA GLU A 138 1.95 25.67 1.39
C GLU A 138 0.61 26.21 0.90
N TRP A 139 -0.04 25.49 0.00
CA TRP A 139 -1.37 25.82 -0.52
C TRP A 139 -2.44 25.88 0.60
N HIS A 140 -2.45 24.93 1.54
CA HIS A 140 -3.36 24.93 2.69
C HIS A 140 -3.27 26.23 3.50
N ASN A 141 -2.03 26.68 3.75
CA ASN A 141 -1.80 27.92 4.50
C ASN A 141 -2.22 29.17 3.72
N GLU A 142 -1.93 29.22 2.42
CA GLU A 142 -2.30 30.35 1.54
C GLU A 142 -3.83 30.46 1.40
N ALA A 143 -4.50 29.32 1.23
CA ALA A 143 -5.96 29.26 1.14
C ALA A 143 -6.67 29.46 2.50
N LYS A 144 -5.93 29.50 3.62
CA LYS A 144 -6.43 29.65 4.98
C LYS A 144 -7.49 28.62 5.36
N CYS A 145 -7.30 27.38 4.93
CA CYS A 145 -8.20 26.28 5.24
C CYS A 145 -7.98 25.76 6.65
N ASP A 146 -9.04 25.30 7.31
CA ASP A 146 -8.94 24.53 8.55
C ASP A 146 -8.60 23.07 8.27
N ILE A 147 -9.23 22.52 7.23
CA ILE A 147 -9.04 21.16 6.75
C ILE A 147 -8.87 21.18 5.23
N THR A 148 -7.86 20.49 4.72
CA THR A 148 -7.70 20.25 3.28
C THR A 148 -7.88 18.76 2.98
N GLU A 149 -8.90 18.44 2.21
CA GLU A 149 -9.07 17.12 1.63
C GLU A 149 -8.33 17.04 0.30
N ILE A 150 -7.51 15.99 0.10
CA ILE A 150 -6.82 15.75 -1.14
C ILE A 150 -7.71 14.88 -2.04
N ARG A 151 -7.91 15.30 -3.28
CA ARG A 151 -8.76 14.64 -4.26
C ARG A 151 -8.02 14.29 -5.54
N HIS A 152 -8.51 13.26 -6.21
CA HIS A 152 -8.13 12.94 -7.60
C HIS A 152 -8.61 14.04 -8.56
N GLN A 153 -8.08 14.08 -9.77
CA GLN A 153 -8.51 14.98 -10.85
C GLN A 153 -10.00 14.83 -11.22
N ASP A 154 -10.57 13.67 -11.00
CA ASP A 154 -12.00 13.40 -11.24
C ASP A 154 -12.89 13.80 -10.05
N GLY A 155 -12.33 14.46 -9.04
CA GLY A 155 -13.02 14.94 -7.85
C GLY A 155 -13.23 13.90 -6.75
N ARG A 156 -12.91 12.62 -6.97
CA ARG A 156 -13.02 11.59 -5.93
C ARG A 156 -12.01 11.84 -4.81
N SER A 157 -12.44 11.63 -3.57
CA SER A 157 -11.56 11.70 -2.40
C SER A 157 -10.43 10.68 -2.47
N MET A 158 -9.23 11.08 -2.12
CA MET A 158 -8.12 10.17 -1.87
C MET A 158 -8.08 9.68 -0.42
N GLU A 159 -9.05 10.09 0.40
CA GLU A 159 -9.10 9.85 1.84
C GLU A 159 -7.79 10.26 2.55
N MET A 160 -7.27 11.39 2.10
CA MET A 160 -6.11 12.05 2.67
C MET A 160 -6.49 13.45 3.11
N TYR A 161 -6.13 13.79 4.36
CA TYR A 161 -6.57 15.02 5.02
C TYR A 161 -5.40 15.74 5.67
N LEU A 162 -5.21 17.02 5.37
CA LEU A 162 -4.27 17.89 6.03
C LEU A 162 -5.03 18.81 7.00
N ILE A 163 -4.60 18.85 8.25
CA ILE A 163 -5.30 19.54 9.34
C ILE A 163 -4.29 20.05 10.37
N LYS A 164 -4.60 21.12 11.11
CA LYS A 164 -3.84 21.49 12.30
C LYS A 164 -3.96 20.42 13.38
N THR A 165 -2.85 20.04 13.99
CA THR A 165 -2.83 19.01 15.05
C THR A 165 -3.74 19.37 16.22
N SER A 166 -3.81 20.65 16.60
CA SER A 166 -4.71 21.12 17.64
C SER A 166 -6.19 20.95 17.29
N LEU A 167 -6.55 21.15 16.01
CA LEU A 167 -7.92 20.94 15.55
C LEU A 167 -8.25 19.43 15.50
N LEU A 168 -7.30 18.60 15.05
CA LEU A 168 -7.48 17.14 15.07
C LEU A 168 -7.72 16.64 16.50
N ILE A 169 -6.94 17.09 17.47
CA ILE A 169 -7.13 16.76 18.89
C ILE A 169 -8.54 17.14 19.34
N LYS A 170 -8.97 18.37 19.04
CA LYS A 170 -10.31 18.85 19.39
C LYS A 170 -11.41 17.96 18.78
N LEU A 171 -11.31 17.60 17.51
CA LEU A 171 -12.28 16.74 16.83
C LEU A 171 -12.38 15.35 17.49
N ILE A 172 -11.23 14.78 17.88
CA ILE A 172 -11.19 13.49 18.56
C ILE A 172 -11.84 13.60 19.96
N GLU A 173 -11.56 14.65 20.73
CA GLU A 173 -12.11 14.87 22.07
C GLU A 173 -13.63 15.05 22.03
N THR A 174 -14.13 15.85 21.10
CA THR A 174 -15.54 16.18 20.97
C THR A 174 -16.36 15.17 20.15
N ARG A 175 -15.79 14.03 19.77
CA ARG A 175 -16.45 13.04 18.91
C ARG A 175 -17.80 12.54 19.42
N HIS A 176 -17.95 12.42 20.73
CA HIS A 176 -19.23 11.98 21.34
C HIS A 176 -20.29 13.09 21.35
N GLU A 177 -19.88 14.35 21.31
CA GLU A 177 -20.76 15.49 21.25
C GLU A 177 -21.21 15.80 19.84
N THR A 178 -20.27 15.72 18.89
CA THR A 178 -20.50 16.03 17.47
C THR A 178 -21.06 14.86 16.67
N GLY A 179 -20.87 13.63 17.15
CA GLY A 179 -21.21 12.40 16.43
C GLY A 179 -20.23 12.05 15.30
N TYR A 180 -19.15 12.82 15.11
CA TYR A 180 -18.14 12.51 14.10
C TYR A 180 -17.31 11.30 14.53
N THR A 181 -17.23 10.31 13.66
CA THR A 181 -16.50 9.07 13.91
C THR A 181 -15.16 9.01 13.16
N CYS A 182 -14.99 9.83 12.12
CA CYS A 182 -13.79 9.89 11.30
C CYS A 182 -13.69 11.22 10.54
N MET A 183 -12.57 11.41 9.84
CA MET A 183 -12.34 12.63 9.04
C MET A 183 -13.38 12.81 7.93
N LYS A 184 -13.88 11.72 7.33
CA LYS A 184 -14.89 11.79 6.28
C LYS A 184 -16.17 12.45 6.78
N ASP A 185 -16.62 12.10 7.99
CA ASP A 185 -17.84 12.70 8.57
C ASP A 185 -17.69 14.21 8.66
N VAL A 186 -16.51 14.69 9.10
CA VAL A 186 -16.24 16.13 9.24
C VAL A 186 -16.26 16.86 7.90
N VAL A 187 -15.61 16.29 6.87
CA VAL A 187 -15.48 16.97 5.56
C VAL A 187 -16.73 16.88 4.69
N THR A 188 -17.67 15.99 5.02
CA THR A 188 -18.94 15.85 4.31
C THR A 188 -20.09 16.58 5.01
N ASP A 189 -19.91 17.04 6.24
CA ASP A 189 -20.93 17.82 6.95
C ASP A 189 -20.97 19.25 6.40
N LEU A 190 -22.07 19.59 5.72
CA LEU A 190 -22.31 20.93 5.15
C LEU A 190 -22.48 22.01 6.21
N ASN A 191 -22.75 21.62 7.46
CA ASN A 191 -22.94 22.54 8.60
C ASN A 191 -21.68 22.63 9.48
N ALA A 192 -20.59 21.98 9.08
CA ALA A 192 -19.36 22.05 9.84
C ALA A 192 -18.87 23.49 9.98
N ALA A 193 -18.50 23.88 11.20
CA ALA A 193 -17.99 25.22 11.51
C ALA A 193 -16.52 25.42 11.05
N TYR A 194 -16.06 24.64 10.07
CA TYR A 194 -14.67 24.61 9.59
C TYR A 194 -14.60 24.95 8.11
N THR A 195 -13.56 25.69 7.73
CA THR A 195 -13.25 25.96 6.30
C THR A 195 -12.60 24.73 5.68
N ILE A 196 -13.40 23.98 4.91
CA ILE A 196 -12.95 22.76 4.21
C ILE A 196 -12.60 23.14 2.77
N CYS A 197 -11.37 22.80 2.39
CA CYS A 197 -10.88 23.03 1.04
C CYS A 197 -10.52 21.69 0.36
N HIS A 198 -10.53 21.70 -0.96
CA HIS A 198 -10.19 20.53 -1.77
C HIS A 198 -8.94 20.81 -2.62
N TYR A 199 -7.89 20.05 -2.38
CA TYR A 199 -6.67 20.11 -3.16
C TYR A 199 -6.71 19.04 -4.24
N GLU A 200 -6.67 19.43 -5.51
CA GLU A 200 -6.62 18.51 -6.65
C GLU A 200 -5.18 18.01 -6.87
N TYR A 201 -4.98 16.70 -6.74
CA TYR A 201 -3.69 16.07 -6.99
C TYR A 201 -3.59 15.62 -8.46
N ASN A 202 -2.64 16.21 -9.19
CA ASN A 202 -2.46 15.99 -10.63
C ASN A 202 -1.46 14.85 -10.96
N GLY A 203 -0.96 14.11 -9.98
CA GLY A 203 -0.06 12.98 -10.19
C GLY A 203 -0.77 11.64 -10.29
N TYR A 204 0.01 10.58 -10.54
CA TYR A 204 -0.53 9.22 -10.53
C TYR A 204 -0.91 8.80 -9.10
N ALA A 205 -2.14 8.43 -8.91
CA ALA A 205 -2.65 7.88 -7.65
C ALA A 205 -3.76 6.88 -7.93
N VAL A 206 -3.71 5.71 -7.28
CA VAL A 206 -4.76 4.68 -7.37
C VAL A 206 -4.94 4.06 -5.99
N THR A 207 -6.17 4.01 -5.52
CA THR A 207 -6.53 3.32 -4.28
C THR A 207 -6.86 1.87 -4.58
N ILE A 208 -6.24 0.93 -3.87
CA ILE A 208 -6.44 -0.51 -4.04
C ILE A 208 -7.60 -0.97 -3.16
N ASP A 209 -8.67 -1.44 -3.78
CA ASP A 209 -9.94 -1.81 -3.13
C ASP A 209 -10.49 -3.18 -3.54
N SER A 210 -9.99 -3.75 -4.65
CA SER A 210 -10.44 -5.03 -5.20
C SER A 210 -9.30 -5.81 -5.85
N ILE A 211 -9.49 -7.10 -6.10
CA ILE A 211 -8.51 -7.96 -6.81
C ILE A 211 -8.31 -7.45 -8.23
N ASP A 212 -9.38 -7.08 -8.94
CA ASP A 212 -9.28 -6.51 -10.29
C ASP A 212 -8.44 -5.22 -10.30
N ASN A 213 -8.75 -4.31 -9.39
CA ASN A 213 -8.01 -3.05 -9.26
C ASN A 213 -6.54 -3.30 -8.87
N TYR A 214 -6.26 -4.21 -7.92
CA TYR A 214 -4.90 -4.61 -7.56
C TYR A 214 -4.14 -5.19 -8.76
N PHE A 215 -4.79 -6.09 -9.52
CA PHE A 215 -4.18 -6.72 -10.69
C PHE A 215 -3.89 -5.69 -11.79
N SER A 216 -4.91 -4.93 -12.20
CA SER A 216 -4.76 -3.93 -13.26
C SER A 216 -3.75 -2.84 -12.91
N THR A 217 -3.75 -2.36 -11.65
CA THR A 217 -2.78 -1.37 -11.17
C THR A 217 -1.36 -1.94 -11.14
N SER A 218 -1.19 -3.20 -10.74
CA SER A 218 0.11 -3.87 -10.79
C SER A 218 0.62 -4.00 -12.23
N MET A 219 -0.23 -4.44 -13.16
CA MET A 219 0.15 -4.58 -14.57
C MET A 219 0.52 -3.25 -15.22
N LYS A 220 -0.14 -2.14 -14.85
CA LYS A 220 0.21 -0.79 -15.30
C LYS A 220 1.63 -0.35 -14.91
N LEU A 221 2.27 -0.98 -13.90
CA LEU A 221 3.68 -0.71 -13.61
C LEU A 221 4.63 -1.10 -14.75
N LEU A 222 4.20 -1.98 -15.66
CA LEU A 222 4.97 -2.37 -16.83
C LEU A 222 4.91 -1.31 -17.95
N GLU A 223 4.03 -0.32 -17.81
CA GLU A 223 3.91 0.81 -18.73
C GLU A 223 4.94 1.90 -18.38
N PRO A 224 5.83 2.31 -19.30
CA PRO A 224 6.83 3.34 -19.02
C PRO A 224 6.25 4.67 -18.53
N LYS A 225 5.01 5.02 -18.93
CA LYS A 225 4.32 6.24 -18.52
C LYS A 225 4.00 6.21 -17.01
N VAL A 226 3.50 5.10 -16.48
CA VAL A 226 3.17 4.92 -15.06
C VAL A 226 4.44 4.79 -14.24
N TRP A 227 5.38 3.99 -14.71
CA TRP A 227 6.68 3.84 -14.08
C TRP A 227 7.37 5.17 -13.79
N LYS A 228 7.44 6.06 -14.80
CA LYS A 228 8.07 7.38 -14.67
C LYS A 228 7.38 8.30 -13.66
N GLN A 229 6.10 8.12 -13.39
CA GLN A 229 5.36 8.93 -12.42
C GLN A 229 5.51 8.41 -10.99
N LEU A 230 5.69 7.11 -10.80
CA LEU A 230 5.80 6.50 -9.47
C LEU A 230 7.25 6.41 -8.98
N PHE A 231 8.19 6.04 -9.86
CA PHE A 231 9.58 5.80 -9.45
C PHE A 231 10.48 6.98 -9.84
N LEU A 232 10.26 8.09 -9.13
CA LEU A 232 11.00 9.32 -9.33
C LEU A 232 12.40 9.21 -8.70
N LYS A 233 13.43 9.71 -9.40
CA LYS A 233 14.80 9.67 -8.92
C LYS A 233 14.98 10.50 -7.64
N ASP A 234 14.32 11.66 -7.58
CA ASP A 234 14.46 12.62 -6.45
C ASP A 234 13.50 12.30 -5.29
N GLN A 235 12.53 11.41 -5.51
CA GLN A 235 11.58 10.91 -4.52
C GLN A 235 11.46 9.39 -4.61
N PRO A 236 12.49 8.63 -4.20
CA PRO A 236 12.49 7.18 -4.35
C PRO A 236 11.44 6.52 -3.45
N ILE A 237 10.77 5.51 -3.97
CA ILE A 237 9.96 4.62 -3.13
C ILE A 237 10.91 3.73 -2.33
N ILE A 238 10.90 3.92 -1.03
CA ILE A 238 11.74 3.20 -0.07
C ILE A 238 11.02 1.91 0.34
N THR A 239 11.76 0.83 0.52
CA THR A 239 11.24 -0.44 1.01
C THR A 239 12.28 -1.14 1.87
N LYS A 240 11.88 -2.17 2.60
CA LYS A 240 12.80 -3.01 3.37
C LYS A 240 13.83 -3.66 2.45
N VAL A 241 15.09 -3.35 2.69
CA VAL A 241 16.20 -4.00 1.99
C VAL A 241 16.26 -5.47 2.41
N LYS A 242 16.39 -6.35 1.42
CA LYS A 242 16.68 -7.77 1.60
C LYS A 242 17.88 -8.12 0.76
N ASP A 243 18.78 -8.84 1.37
CA ASP A 243 20.02 -9.30 0.77
C ASP A 243 19.73 -10.61 0.02
N GLU A 244 19.41 -10.49 -1.24
CA GLU A 244 19.10 -11.60 -2.15
C GLU A 244 20.09 -11.57 -3.31
N PRO A 245 20.57 -12.75 -3.79
CA PRO A 245 21.48 -12.78 -4.92
C PRO A 245 20.81 -12.23 -6.19
N PRO A 246 21.57 -11.84 -7.21
CA PRO A 246 21.01 -11.50 -8.52
C PRO A 246 20.17 -12.64 -9.09
N THR A 247 19.18 -12.29 -9.90
CA THR A 247 18.37 -13.28 -10.61
C THR A 247 19.21 -14.02 -11.65
N LYS A 248 19.08 -15.35 -11.68
CA LYS A 248 19.72 -16.22 -12.67
C LYS A 248 18.76 -16.52 -13.81
N TYR A 249 19.19 -16.22 -15.01
CA TYR A 249 18.51 -16.59 -16.26
C TYR A 249 19.24 -17.76 -16.91
N VAL A 250 18.50 -18.81 -17.29
CA VAL A 250 19.06 -19.95 -18.03
C VAL A 250 19.08 -19.63 -19.52
N GLN A 251 19.99 -20.23 -20.27
CA GLN A 251 20.32 -19.87 -21.65
C GLN A 251 19.11 -19.83 -22.60
N GLU A 252 18.11 -20.65 -22.42
CA GLU A 252 16.90 -20.73 -23.26
C GLU A 252 15.72 -19.95 -22.70
N SER A 253 15.89 -19.19 -21.58
CA SER A 253 14.81 -18.43 -20.97
C SER A 253 14.46 -17.21 -21.83
N VAL A 254 13.16 -16.93 -21.94
CA VAL A 254 12.63 -15.76 -22.67
C VAL A 254 11.92 -14.82 -21.70
N VAL A 255 12.38 -13.59 -21.64
CA VAL A 255 11.76 -12.56 -20.79
C VAL A 255 11.41 -11.33 -21.62
N LYS A 256 10.13 -10.94 -21.60
CA LYS A 256 9.62 -9.77 -22.32
C LYS A 256 8.71 -8.95 -21.40
N ASN A 257 8.92 -7.64 -21.38
CA ASN A 257 8.08 -6.69 -20.64
C ASN A 257 7.75 -7.19 -19.22
N ALA A 258 8.76 -7.44 -18.38
CA ALA A 258 8.58 -8.02 -17.06
C ALA A 258 9.37 -7.27 -15.99
N MET A 259 8.80 -7.16 -14.80
CA MET A 259 9.50 -6.75 -13.59
C MET A 259 9.92 -8.01 -12.81
N ILE A 260 11.20 -8.24 -12.67
CA ILE A 260 11.73 -9.41 -11.95
C ILE A 260 12.61 -8.95 -10.80
N ALA A 261 12.25 -9.36 -9.59
CA ALA A 261 13.01 -9.03 -8.38
C ALA A 261 14.20 -10.01 -8.20
N ASN A 262 15.12 -9.67 -7.30
CA ASN A 262 16.32 -10.46 -7.01
C ASN A 262 16.01 -11.87 -6.50
N GLY A 263 16.98 -12.78 -6.61
CA GLY A 263 16.91 -14.14 -6.08
C GLY A 263 16.10 -15.13 -6.92
N CYS A 264 15.62 -14.72 -8.10
CA CYS A 264 14.84 -15.60 -8.96
C CYS A 264 15.73 -16.54 -9.78
N HIS A 265 15.16 -17.68 -10.19
CA HIS A 265 15.74 -18.61 -11.13
C HIS A 265 14.74 -18.83 -12.28
N ILE A 266 15.09 -18.36 -13.47
CA ILE A 266 14.21 -18.33 -14.63
C ILE A 266 14.74 -19.26 -15.70
N SER A 267 14.02 -20.34 -15.98
CA SER A 267 14.33 -21.34 -17.03
C SER A 267 13.21 -21.45 -18.08
N GLY A 268 12.07 -20.77 -17.87
CA GLY A 268 10.93 -20.74 -18.76
C GLY A 268 10.75 -19.40 -19.47
N SER A 269 9.54 -19.17 -19.99
CA SER A 269 9.13 -17.93 -20.64
C SER A 269 8.31 -17.06 -19.71
N VAL A 270 8.63 -15.77 -19.64
CA VAL A 270 7.92 -14.77 -18.82
C VAL A 270 7.61 -13.56 -19.68
N GLU A 271 6.34 -13.23 -19.83
CA GLU A 271 5.85 -12.12 -20.63
C GLU A 271 4.80 -11.30 -19.83
N ASN A 272 4.86 -9.96 -19.95
CA ASN A 272 3.93 -9.03 -19.29
C ASN A 272 3.66 -9.41 -17.83
N SER A 273 4.68 -9.68 -17.03
CA SER A 273 4.48 -10.27 -15.70
C SER A 273 5.36 -9.62 -14.64
N ILE A 274 4.89 -9.70 -13.40
CA ILE A 274 5.61 -9.20 -12.21
C ILE A 274 6.01 -10.38 -11.36
N ILE A 275 7.31 -10.59 -11.23
CA ILE A 275 7.91 -11.73 -10.52
C ILE A 275 8.62 -11.21 -9.28
N ALA A 276 8.15 -11.61 -8.10
CA ALA A 276 8.75 -11.21 -6.85
C ALA A 276 9.97 -12.08 -6.48
N ARG A 277 10.59 -11.75 -5.35
CA ARG A 277 11.87 -12.33 -4.91
C ARG A 277 11.82 -13.84 -4.73
N GLY A 278 12.89 -14.52 -5.14
CA GLY A 278 13.12 -15.93 -4.87
C GLY A 278 12.17 -16.89 -5.61
N VAL A 279 11.53 -16.44 -6.67
CA VAL A 279 10.67 -17.27 -7.51
C VAL A 279 11.51 -18.20 -8.39
N LYS A 280 11.06 -19.45 -8.53
CA LYS A 280 11.66 -20.44 -9.43
C LYS A 280 10.67 -20.78 -10.54
N ILE A 281 11.09 -20.62 -11.78
CA ILE A 281 10.31 -20.96 -12.99
C ILE A 281 11.12 -21.98 -13.77
N SER A 282 10.59 -23.22 -13.86
CA SER A 282 11.26 -24.36 -14.48
C SER A 282 11.16 -24.34 -16.01
N LYS A 283 11.87 -25.25 -16.66
CA LYS A 283 11.94 -25.39 -18.12
C LYS A 283 10.55 -25.67 -18.73
N GLY A 284 10.26 -25.04 -19.86
CA GLY A 284 8.99 -25.22 -20.56
C GLY A 284 7.80 -24.50 -19.93
N ALA A 285 7.96 -23.90 -18.75
CA ALA A 285 6.87 -23.11 -18.14
C ALA A 285 6.68 -21.80 -18.91
N VAL A 286 5.42 -21.42 -19.13
CA VAL A 286 4.99 -20.21 -19.84
C VAL A 286 4.15 -19.36 -18.88
N ILE A 287 4.63 -18.15 -18.58
CA ILE A 287 4.00 -17.22 -17.65
C ILE A 287 3.64 -15.96 -18.42
N LYS A 288 2.34 -15.64 -18.50
CA LYS A 288 1.83 -14.45 -19.18
C LYS A 288 0.90 -13.66 -18.28
N ASN A 289 0.99 -12.34 -18.32
CA ASN A 289 0.07 -11.46 -17.60
C ASN A 289 -0.10 -11.85 -16.12
N CYS A 290 0.96 -12.26 -15.43
CA CYS A 290 0.88 -12.82 -14.09
C CYS A 290 1.54 -11.94 -13.03
N ILE A 291 1.05 -12.08 -11.79
CA ILE A 291 1.68 -11.55 -10.59
C ILE A 291 2.10 -12.75 -9.74
N ILE A 292 3.39 -13.01 -9.66
CA ILE A 292 3.95 -14.13 -8.89
C ILE A 292 4.66 -13.58 -7.67
N MET A 293 4.09 -13.82 -6.48
CA MET A 293 4.66 -13.33 -5.23
C MET A 293 5.84 -14.19 -4.76
N GLN A 294 6.46 -13.80 -3.65
CA GLN A 294 7.75 -14.31 -3.20
C GLN A 294 7.75 -15.83 -2.98
N LYS A 295 8.88 -16.46 -3.37
CA LYS A 295 9.22 -17.88 -3.11
C LYS A 295 8.28 -18.91 -3.76
N CYS A 296 7.49 -18.49 -4.76
CA CYS A 296 6.72 -19.44 -5.55
C CYS A 296 7.65 -20.34 -6.37
N GLN A 297 7.20 -21.58 -6.58
CA GLN A 297 7.89 -22.58 -7.42
C GLN A 297 6.92 -23.04 -8.49
N ILE A 298 7.28 -22.86 -9.74
CA ILE A 298 6.51 -23.26 -10.91
C ILE A 298 7.32 -24.33 -11.62
N GLU A 299 6.77 -25.53 -11.60
CA GLU A 299 7.43 -26.72 -12.15
C GLU A 299 7.38 -26.72 -13.70
N GLU A 300 7.91 -27.77 -14.31
CA GLU A 300 8.08 -27.86 -15.76
C GLU A 300 6.75 -27.87 -16.53
N ASN A 301 6.76 -27.27 -17.73
CA ASN A 301 5.67 -27.32 -18.70
C ASN A 301 4.34 -26.76 -18.16
N CYS A 302 4.37 -25.89 -17.15
CA CYS A 302 3.19 -25.18 -16.68
C CYS A 302 2.79 -24.06 -17.65
N TYR A 303 1.50 -23.75 -17.73
CA TYR A 303 0.97 -22.60 -18.44
C TYR A 303 0.12 -21.75 -17.50
N LEU A 304 0.52 -20.51 -17.28
CA LEU A 304 -0.18 -19.55 -16.43
C LEU A 304 -0.47 -18.27 -17.23
N ASP A 305 -1.73 -17.85 -17.28
CA ASP A 305 -2.13 -16.59 -17.90
C ASP A 305 -3.16 -15.86 -17.03
N SER A 306 -2.92 -14.58 -16.76
CA SER A 306 -3.77 -13.75 -15.89
C SER A 306 -3.99 -14.40 -14.50
N VAL A 307 -2.88 -14.80 -13.86
CA VAL A 307 -2.86 -15.50 -12.57
C VAL A 307 -2.13 -14.67 -11.52
N ILE A 308 -2.67 -14.66 -10.30
CA ILE A 308 -2.01 -14.16 -9.10
C ILE A 308 -1.62 -15.36 -8.24
N LEU A 309 -0.33 -15.63 -8.09
CA LEU A 309 0.16 -16.57 -7.09
C LEU A 309 0.61 -15.81 -5.84
N ASP A 310 -0.03 -16.07 -4.72
CA ASP A 310 0.43 -15.54 -3.44
C ASP A 310 1.73 -16.25 -2.99
N LYS A 311 2.31 -15.84 -1.88
CA LYS A 311 3.61 -16.32 -1.40
C LYS A 311 3.65 -17.82 -1.18
N ASP A 312 4.83 -18.39 -1.41
CA ASP A 312 5.13 -19.79 -1.07
C ASP A 312 4.22 -20.82 -1.80
N VAL A 313 3.61 -20.43 -2.93
CA VAL A 313 2.80 -21.35 -3.77
C VAL A 313 3.72 -22.26 -4.59
N LYS A 314 3.33 -23.53 -4.67
CA LYS A 314 3.97 -24.51 -5.55
C LYS A 314 2.97 -24.96 -6.61
N VAL A 315 3.32 -24.77 -7.89
CA VAL A 315 2.54 -25.23 -9.06
C VAL A 315 3.22 -26.47 -9.63
N GLU A 316 2.52 -27.58 -9.65
CA GLU A 316 3.03 -28.88 -10.13
C GLU A 316 3.18 -28.90 -11.65
N ALA A 317 4.06 -29.77 -12.15
CA ALA A 317 4.38 -29.86 -13.57
C ALA A 317 3.13 -30.11 -14.45
N GLY A 318 3.12 -29.49 -15.62
CA GLY A 318 2.02 -29.62 -16.58
C GLY A 318 0.72 -28.92 -16.21
N THR A 319 0.70 -28.15 -15.11
CA THR A 319 -0.51 -27.44 -14.68
C THR A 319 -0.85 -26.30 -15.65
N TYR A 320 -2.14 -26.20 -16.01
CA TYR A 320 -2.70 -25.13 -16.82
C TYR A 320 -3.65 -24.26 -15.98
N LEU A 321 -3.37 -22.96 -15.89
CA LEU A 321 -4.19 -22.00 -15.17
C LEU A 321 -4.40 -20.77 -16.03
N ALA A 322 -5.64 -20.35 -16.21
CA ALA A 322 -5.99 -19.15 -16.94
C ALA A 322 -7.11 -18.39 -16.24
N GLY A 323 -6.90 -17.11 -16.02
CA GLY A 323 -7.89 -16.12 -15.65
C GLY A 323 -8.17 -15.16 -16.79
N THR A 324 -8.69 -14.00 -16.45
CA THR A 324 -8.87 -12.88 -17.39
C THR A 324 -8.31 -11.59 -16.79
N ALA A 325 -8.16 -10.54 -17.59
CA ALA A 325 -7.68 -9.26 -17.11
C ALA A 325 -8.58 -8.65 -16.00
N HIS A 326 -9.89 -8.91 -16.03
CA HIS A 326 -10.87 -8.43 -15.04
C HIS A 326 -11.25 -9.45 -13.96
N ALA A 327 -10.84 -10.70 -14.13
CA ALA A 327 -11.05 -11.77 -13.15
C ALA A 327 -9.80 -12.67 -13.15
N PRO A 328 -8.66 -12.19 -12.59
CA PRO A 328 -7.46 -13.01 -12.50
C PRO A 328 -7.70 -14.22 -11.60
N TYR A 329 -7.08 -15.34 -11.97
CA TYR A 329 -7.17 -16.53 -11.13
C TYR A 329 -6.22 -16.41 -9.94
N VAL A 330 -6.75 -16.45 -8.71
CA VAL A 330 -5.97 -16.26 -7.48
C VAL A 330 -5.67 -17.58 -6.81
N ILE A 331 -4.41 -17.84 -6.50
CA ILE A 331 -4.00 -18.97 -5.66
C ILE A 331 -3.45 -18.44 -4.35
N ARG A 332 -4.08 -18.87 -3.25
CA ARG A 332 -3.80 -18.44 -1.89
C ARG A 332 -2.41 -18.94 -1.43
N LYS A 333 -1.85 -18.21 -0.48
CA LYS A 333 -0.53 -18.46 0.10
C LYS A 333 -0.32 -19.91 0.54
N GLY A 334 0.83 -20.49 0.18
CA GLY A 334 1.28 -21.81 0.63
C GLY A 334 0.54 -22.99 -0.03
N THR A 335 -0.31 -22.74 -1.01
CA THR A 335 -1.05 -23.79 -1.73
C THR A 335 -0.12 -24.61 -2.62
N LYS A 336 -0.36 -25.91 -2.67
CA LYS A 336 0.12 -26.78 -3.76
C LYS A 336 -0.99 -26.90 -4.78
N GLN A 337 -0.72 -26.44 -6.00
CA GLN A 337 -1.66 -26.48 -7.11
C GLN A 337 -1.20 -27.54 -8.11
N GLY A 338 -1.95 -28.65 -8.17
CA GLY A 338 -1.76 -29.70 -9.18
C GLY A 338 -2.51 -29.41 -10.46
N ALA A 339 -2.25 -30.22 -11.50
CA ALA A 339 -3.07 -30.24 -12.69
C ALA A 339 -4.51 -30.59 -12.29
N LEU A 340 -5.49 -29.79 -12.72
CA LEU A 340 -6.89 -30.16 -12.56
C LEU A 340 -7.10 -31.46 -13.32
N MET A 341 -7.35 -32.57 -12.62
CA MET A 341 -7.84 -33.76 -13.28
C MET A 341 -9.20 -33.40 -13.83
N ASN A 342 -9.31 -33.37 -15.16
CA ASN A 342 -10.61 -33.34 -15.81
C ASN A 342 -11.35 -34.65 -15.42
N SER A 343 -12.26 -34.54 -14.44
CA SER A 343 -13.17 -35.60 -14.08
C SER A 343 -14.32 -35.65 -15.08
#